data_03ba2f1ce8c496f8cea3dac3023ede77
#
_entry.id   03ba2f1ce8c496f8cea3dac3023ede77
#
_cell.length_a   1.000
_cell.length_b   1.000
_cell.length_c   1.000
_cell.angle_alpha   90.00
_cell.angle_beta   90.00
_cell.angle_gamma   90.00
#
_symmetry.space_group_name_H-M   'P 1'
#
loop_
_entity.id
_entity.type
_entity.pdbx_description
1 polymer ?
#
loop_
_entity_poly.entity_id
_entity_poly.type
_entity_poly.pdbx_seq_one_letter_code
_entity_poly.pdbx_strand_id
1 'polypeptide(L)' 'MSEHQLDTRGLLCPMPVIRTQQRVATLSPGDILEVVATDPGVLHDIPAWCRVHGHDVLETTRRDREIAVRLRVNGSSSA' A
#
# COMPACT_ATOMS: atom_id res chain seq x y z
N MET A 1 7.58 13.53 -8.42
CA MET A 1 7.44 12.57 -7.33
C MET A 1 6.52 13.13 -6.28
N SER A 2 5.41 12.47 -6.04
CA SER A 2 4.39 12.96 -5.12
C SER A 2 4.13 11.92 -4.02
N GLU A 3 3.73 12.40 -2.86
CA GLU A 3 3.36 11.52 -1.76
C GLU A 3 1.85 11.57 -1.57
N HIS A 4 1.27 10.41 -1.39
CA HIS A 4 -0.15 10.23 -1.23
C HIS A 4 -0.44 9.35 -0.02
N GLN A 5 -1.63 9.45 0.51
CA GLN A 5 -2.05 8.64 1.64
C GLN A 5 -3.40 7.98 1.32
N LEU A 6 -3.52 6.73 1.71
CA LEU A 6 -4.76 5.98 1.55
C LEU A 6 -5.20 5.45 2.91
N ASP A 7 -6.38 5.81 3.31
CA ASP A 7 -6.94 5.38 4.59
C ASP A 7 -7.78 4.13 4.39
N THR A 8 -7.31 3.01 4.91
CA THR A 8 -8.06 1.75 4.89
C THR A 8 -8.36 1.26 6.30
N ARG A 9 -8.37 2.18 7.28
CA ARG A 9 -8.70 1.83 8.66
C ARG A 9 -10.12 1.31 8.72
N GLY A 10 -10.32 0.28 9.53
CA GLY A 10 -11.64 -0.33 9.68
C GLY A 10 -11.98 -1.35 8.60
N LEU A 11 -11.20 -1.45 7.55
CA LEU A 11 -11.44 -2.43 6.50
C LEU A 11 -10.71 -3.73 6.82
N LEU A 12 -11.35 -4.83 6.48
CA LEU A 12 -10.79 -6.16 6.68
C LEU A 12 -10.29 -6.73 5.37
N CYS A 13 -9.33 -7.67 5.48
CA CYS A 13 -8.81 -8.40 4.33
C CYS A 13 -9.98 -8.99 3.52
N PRO A 14 -9.95 -8.88 2.19
CA PRO A 14 -8.88 -8.38 1.33
C PRO A 14 -9.01 -6.90 0.95
N MET A 15 -9.88 -6.15 1.59
CA MET A 15 -10.21 -4.80 1.15
C MET A 15 -9.04 -3.82 1.15
N PRO A 16 -8.13 -3.83 2.17
CA PRO A 16 -6.99 -2.92 2.11
C PRO A 16 -6.13 -3.11 0.86
N VAL A 17 -5.91 -4.36 0.45
CA VAL A 17 -5.12 -4.63 -0.76
C VAL A 17 -5.87 -4.18 -2.01
N ILE A 18 -7.17 -4.44 -2.07
CA ILE A 18 -7.98 -4.02 -3.22
C ILE A 18 -7.96 -2.50 -3.36
N ARG A 19 -8.13 -1.77 -2.25
CA ARG A 19 -8.08 -0.31 -2.28
C ARG A 19 -6.71 0.21 -2.67
N THR A 20 -5.65 -0.45 -2.20
CA THR A 20 -4.29 -0.11 -2.58
C THR A 20 -4.10 -0.28 -4.08
N GLN A 21 -4.57 -1.38 -4.63
CA GLN A 21 -4.46 -1.63 -6.07
C GLN A 21 -5.19 -0.56 -6.87
N GLN A 22 -6.40 -0.21 -6.47
CA GLN A 22 -7.19 0.82 -7.15
C GLN A 22 -6.48 2.17 -7.11
N ARG A 23 -5.88 2.51 -5.96
CA ARG A 23 -5.21 3.79 -5.82
C ARG A 23 -3.92 3.85 -6.63
N VAL A 24 -3.13 2.79 -6.61
CA VAL A 24 -1.88 2.72 -7.35
C VAL A 24 -2.13 2.91 -8.85
N ALA A 25 -3.26 2.41 -9.35
CA ALA A 25 -3.60 2.58 -10.76
C ALA A 25 -3.76 4.04 -11.17
N THR A 26 -3.96 4.94 -10.22
CA THR A 26 -4.10 6.38 -10.50
C THR A 26 -2.81 7.16 -10.28
N LEU A 27 -1.74 6.49 -9.86
CA LEU A 27 -0.48 7.15 -9.52
C LEU A 27 0.55 6.93 -10.62
N SER A 28 1.59 7.75 -10.57
CA SER A 28 2.68 7.69 -11.55
C SER A 28 3.90 6.97 -10.97
N PRO A 29 4.76 6.42 -11.84
CA PRO A 29 6.01 5.82 -11.36
C PRO A 29 6.82 6.83 -10.54
N GLY A 30 7.33 6.37 -9.41
CA GLY A 30 8.08 7.21 -8.48
C GLY A 30 7.23 7.82 -7.38
N ASP A 31 5.91 7.79 -7.50
CA ASP A 31 5.04 8.29 -6.45
C ASP A 31 5.12 7.39 -5.22
N ILE A 32 4.95 8.00 -4.06
CA ILE A 32 4.95 7.30 -2.78
C ILE A 32 3.51 7.22 -2.28
N LEU A 33 3.10 6.04 -1.86
CA LEU A 33 1.78 5.84 -1.26
C LEU A 33 1.95 5.28 0.15
N GLU A 34 1.32 5.94 1.11
CA GLU A 34 1.24 5.43 2.47
C GLU A 34 -0.16 4.88 2.70
N VAL A 35 -0.24 3.59 2.98
CA VAL A 35 -1.51 2.92 3.27
C VAL A 35 -1.63 2.77 4.77
N VAL A 36 -2.66 3.36 5.34
CA VAL A 36 -2.93 3.27 6.77
C VAL A 36 -4.05 2.27 6.98
N ALA A 37 -3.87 1.34 7.90
CA ALA A 37 -4.82 0.26 8.13
C ALA A 37 -4.86 -0.11 9.61
N THR A 38 -5.88 -0.89 9.99
CA THR A 38 -6.00 -1.42 11.34
C THR A 38 -6.01 -2.94 11.35
N ASP A 39 -6.08 -3.58 10.17
CA ASP A 39 -6.03 -5.04 10.07
C ASP A 39 -4.56 -5.48 10.00
N PRO A 40 -4.07 -6.27 10.99
CA PRO A 40 -2.66 -6.71 10.99
C PRO A 40 -2.26 -7.49 9.73
N GLY A 41 -3.22 -8.08 9.03
CA GLY A 41 -2.93 -8.81 7.80
C GLY A 41 -2.24 -7.98 6.74
N VAL A 42 -2.40 -6.66 6.77
CA VAL A 42 -1.76 -5.80 5.78
C VAL A 42 -0.24 -5.83 5.86
N LEU A 43 0.32 -6.15 7.03
CA LEU A 43 1.78 -6.27 7.17
C LEU A 43 2.35 -7.37 6.30
N HIS A 44 1.53 -8.31 5.91
CA HIS A 44 1.91 -9.41 5.04
C HIS A 44 1.35 -9.24 3.64
N ASP A 45 0.08 -8.88 3.54
CA ASP A 45 -0.64 -8.87 2.26
C ASP A 45 -0.18 -7.75 1.33
N ILE A 46 0.05 -6.55 1.85
CA ILE A 46 0.46 -5.44 1.00
C ILE A 46 1.89 -5.63 0.50
N PRO A 47 2.87 -6.02 1.33
CA PRO A 47 4.21 -6.34 0.81
C PRO A 47 4.19 -7.46 -0.22
N ALA A 48 3.38 -8.49 -0.03
CA ALA A 48 3.26 -9.57 -1.00
C ALA A 48 2.71 -9.07 -2.33
N TRP A 49 1.67 -8.24 -2.28
CA TRP A 49 1.10 -7.63 -3.47
C TRP A 49 2.13 -6.76 -4.20
N CYS A 50 2.89 -5.96 -3.45
CA CYS A 50 3.92 -5.11 -4.01
C CYS A 50 4.98 -5.94 -4.74
N ARG A 51 5.39 -7.05 -4.14
CA ARG A 51 6.40 -7.93 -4.75
C ARG A 51 5.90 -8.49 -6.07
N VAL A 52 4.65 -8.93 -6.10
CA VAL A 52 4.06 -9.52 -7.32
C VAL A 52 3.97 -8.49 -8.43
N HIS A 53 3.67 -7.24 -8.09
CA HIS A 53 3.45 -6.20 -9.08
C HIS A 53 4.64 -5.27 -9.29
N GLY A 54 5.77 -5.57 -8.66
CA GLY A 54 7.01 -4.84 -8.91
C GLY A 54 7.15 -3.52 -8.20
N HIS A 55 6.34 -3.27 -7.17
CA HIS A 55 6.48 -2.06 -6.37
C HIS A 55 7.44 -2.29 -5.20
N ASP A 56 8.03 -1.21 -4.68
CA ASP A 56 8.96 -1.30 -3.57
C ASP A 56 8.27 -0.91 -2.26
N VAL A 57 8.41 -1.77 -1.26
CA VAL A 57 7.99 -1.42 0.09
C VAL A 57 9.14 -0.68 0.75
N LEU A 58 8.90 0.57 1.13
CA LEU A 58 9.93 1.42 1.70
C LEU A 58 10.02 1.29 3.21
N GLU A 59 8.85 1.20 3.86
CA GLU A 59 8.80 1.19 5.31
C GLU A 59 7.46 0.64 5.77
N THR A 60 7.47 -0.10 6.87
CA THR A 60 6.27 -0.49 7.57
C THR A 60 6.40 -0.05 9.01
N THR A 61 5.36 0.60 9.54
CA THR A 61 5.34 1.04 10.92
C THR A 61 4.06 0.58 11.59
N ARG A 62 4.15 0.39 12.89
CA ARG A 62 3.00 -0.01 13.69
C ARG A 62 2.98 0.81 14.95
N ARG A 63 1.86 1.47 15.22
CA ARG A 63 1.66 2.24 16.44
C ARG A 63 0.29 1.90 16.97
N ASP A 64 0.25 1.25 18.13
CA ASP A 64 -0.99 0.76 18.72
C ASP A 64 -1.71 -0.16 17.73
N ARG A 65 -2.89 0.24 17.25
CA ARG A 65 -3.68 -0.54 16.30
C ARG A 65 -3.52 -0.05 14.87
N GLU A 66 -2.79 1.04 14.67
CA GLU A 66 -2.61 1.57 13.33
C GLU A 66 -1.33 1.08 12.72
N ILE A 67 -1.44 0.69 11.46
CA ILE A 67 -0.32 0.20 10.67
C ILE A 67 -0.21 1.08 9.46
N ALA A 68 1.01 1.48 9.12
CA ALA A 68 1.26 2.24 7.91
C ALA A 68 2.28 1.49 7.06
N VAL A 69 1.96 1.29 5.80
CA VAL A 69 2.86 0.69 4.81
C VAL A 69 3.14 1.74 3.76
N ARG A 70 4.41 2.15 3.65
CA ARG A 70 4.82 3.09 2.61
C ARG A 70 5.42 2.29 1.46
N LEU A 71 4.95 2.58 0.27
CA LEU A 71 5.45 1.93 -0.92
C LEU A 71 5.73 2.96 -2.02
N ARG A 72 6.66 2.61 -2.90
CA ARG A 72 6.96 3.41 -4.08
C ARG A 72 6.39 2.70 -5.31
N VAL A 73 5.62 3.45 -6.08
CA VAL A 73 5.01 2.93 -7.30
C VAL A 73 6.08 2.85 -8.38
N ASN A 74 6.17 1.70 -9.05
CA ASN A 74 7.09 1.51 -10.16
C ASN A 74 6.32 1.40 -11.47
N GLY A 75 6.99 1.72 -12.57
CA GLY A 75 6.34 1.95 -13.84
C GLY A 75 5.69 0.75 -14.50
N SER A 76 6.04 -0.45 -14.10
CA SER A 76 5.49 -1.67 -14.71
C SER A 76 4.21 -2.14 -14.05
N SER A 77 3.68 -1.37 -13.14
CA SER A 77 2.57 -1.77 -12.30
C SER A 77 1.25 -1.92 -13.04
N SER A 78 1.16 -1.35 -14.21
CA SER A 78 -0.10 -1.30 -14.94
C SER A 78 -0.52 -2.63 -15.55
N ALA A 79 0.33 -3.58 -15.46
CA ALA A 79 0.01 -4.89 -16.02
C ALA A 79 -1.16 -5.54 -15.29
#